data_7d4797a04d50cb26721b7e192439306d
#
_entry.id   7d4797a04d50cb26721b7e192439306d
#
_cell.length_a   1.000
_cell.length_b   1.000
_cell.length_c   1.000
_cell.angle_alpha   90.00
_cell.angle_beta   90.00
_cell.angle_gamma   90.00
#
_symmetry.space_group_name_H-M   'P 1'
#
loop_
_entity.id
_entity.type
_entity.pdbx_description
1 polymer ?
#
loop_
_entity_poly.entity_id
_entity_poly.type
_entity_poly.pdbx_seq_one_letter_code
_entity_poly.pdbx_strand_id
1 'polypeptide(L)'
;MKKTGLILLLLVANGACAQQSEPTAVASAAAPDTNSSSSTAPTETTKNMPNVRFATPTYADVYCAGFISKQLLPNANYIAGGVETPSTTKFANGDIIYLAGSGYQTGAQYTIVRELHDVNEYEVYPGQHKLLAAAGQPYAEMGRVKVLDTRSKTAVAQIEFSCDSILPGDIAVPFAEKPSVNFRPPTKFDRFAPPSGRLSGRILLAKDFDTILGTGAKVYMNIGSNQGVKVGNYLRAARPYTDDLKDPVDSLSFKASIGEDTQKKLPSYGHHLLTKSNGPTIEVSDMPRRALGEVVVISVTPTSSTGMITFALEDVHIGDDVELEADQQ
;
A
#
# COMPACT_ATOMS: atom_id res chain seq x y z
N MET A 1 -37.71 31.26 -37.89
CA MET A 1 -37.03 32.01 -38.97
C MET A 1 -35.70 32.56 -38.47
N LYS A 2 -34.70 32.45 -39.32
CA LYS A 2 -33.32 32.98 -39.25
C LYS A 2 -32.31 32.23 -38.34
N LYS A 3 -31.54 31.38 -39.07
CA LYS A 3 -30.21 30.83 -38.73
C LYS A 3 -29.18 31.96 -38.82
N THR A 4 -28.25 32.03 -37.92
CA THR A 4 -26.99 32.72 -38.15
C THR A 4 -25.85 31.83 -37.66
N GLY A 5 -25.06 31.32 -38.61
CA GLY A 5 -23.86 30.53 -38.34
C GLY A 5 -22.69 31.45 -38.00
N LEU A 6 -21.84 30.99 -37.15
CA LEU A 6 -20.54 31.59 -36.86
C LEU A 6 -19.44 30.59 -37.20
N ILE A 7 -18.67 30.92 -38.21
CA ILE A 7 -17.49 30.21 -38.71
C ILE A 7 -16.33 30.63 -37.81
N LEU A 8 -15.66 29.69 -37.14
CA LEU A 8 -14.45 29.93 -36.40
C LEU A 8 -13.23 29.41 -37.18
N LEU A 9 -12.37 30.35 -37.58
CA LEU A 9 -11.12 30.12 -38.29
C LEU A 9 -10.11 29.43 -37.36
N LEU A 10 -9.54 28.30 -37.81
CA LEU A 10 -8.37 27.67 -37.22
C LEU A 10 -7.10 28.37 -37.73
N LEU A 11 -6.31 28.93 -36.82
CA LEU A 11 -4.93 29.37 -37.05
C LEU A 11 -3.98 28.26 -36.59
N VAL A 12 -3.28 27.67 -37.55
CA VAL A 12 -2.18 26.72 -37.33
C VAL A 12 -0.90 27.52 -37.17
N ALA A 13 -0.29 27.43 -36.00
CA ALA A 13 1.05 27.97 -35.74
C ALA A 13 2.06 26.82 -35.80
N ASN A 14 2.90 26.80 -36.82
CA ASN A 14 4.09 25.96 -36.93
C ASN A 14 5.19 26.51 -36.01
N GLY A 15 5.58 25.75 -34.97
CA GLY A 15 6.74 25.99 -34.14
C GLY A 15 7.90 25.06 -34.52
N ALA A 16 8.98 25.65 -35.02
CA ALA A 16 10.19 24.94 -35.45
C ALA A 16 10.96 24.39 -34.23
N CYS A 17 11.31 23.11 -34.27
CA CYS A 17 12.29 22.48 -33.37
C CYS A 17 13.71 22.91 -33.73
N ALA A 18 14.42 23.53 -32.81
CA ALA A 18 15.86 23.72 -32.88
C ALA A 18 16.57 22.53 -32.20
N GLN A 19 17.35 21.80 -33.00
CA GLN A 19 18.29 20.79 -32.54
C GLN A 19 19.51 21.47 -31.91
N GLN A 20 19.82 21.13 -30.68
CA GLN A 20 21.11 21.44 -30.04
C GLN A 20 22.03 20.23 -30.15
N SER A 21 23.18 20.47 -30.76
CA SER A 21 24.32 19.56 -30.95
C SER A 21 25.08 19.37 -29.65
N GLU A 22 25.41 18.10 -29.35
CA GLU A 22 26.35 17.69 -28.29
C GLU A 22 27.79 18.06 -28.59
N PRO A 23 28.61 18.42 -27.58
CA PRO A 23 30.05 18.49 -27.75
C PRO A 23 30.70 17.16 -27.39
N THR A 24 31.48 16.68 -28.34
CA THR A 24 32.40 15.56 -28.27
C THR A 24 33.55 15.84 -27.28
N ALA A 25 33.69 15.04 -26.24
CA ALA A 25 34.85 15.08 -25.34
C ALA A 25 35.87 13.99 -25.74
N VAL A 26 37.11 14.48 -25.91
CA VAL A 26 38.29 13.74 -26.34
C VAL A 26 38.79 12.86 -25.19
N ALA A 27 39.15 11.63 -25.53
CA ALA A 27 39.82 10.68 -24.65
C ALA A 27 41.26 11.11 -24.35
N SER A 28 41.64 11.04 -23.08
CA SER A 28 43.06 11.04 -22.66
C SER A 28 43.36 9.73 -21.94
N ALA A 29 44.33 9.00 -22.49
CA ALA A 29 44.87 7.77 -21.94
C ALA A 29 45.89 8.06 -20.84
N ALA A 30 45.87 7.36 -19.74
CA ALA A 30 47.00 7.18 -18.84
C ALA A 30 46.97 5.77 -18.24
N ALA A 31 48.12 5.17 -18.21
CA ALA A 31 48.48 3.78 -17.97
C ALA A 31 48.50 3.39 -16.45
N PRO A 32 48.87 2.14 -16.13
CA PRO A 32 48.27 1.39 -15.02
C PRO A 32 49.11 1.45 -13.74
N ASP A 33 48.42 1.42 -12.57
CA ASP A 33 49.07 1.06 -11.33
C ASP A 33 48.42 -0.17 -10.70
N THR A 34 49.22 -1.22 -10.68
CA THR A 34 49.07 -2.44 -9.93
C THR A 34 49.10 -2.16 -8.43
N ASN A 35 48.04 -2.49 -7.72
CA ASN A 35 48.17 -2.99 -6.35
C ASN A 35 46.96 -3.91 -6.01
N SER A 36 47.28 -5.18 -6.06
CA SER A 36 46.47 -6.28 -5.55
C SER A 36 46.46 -6.25 -4.03
N SER A 37 45.31 -5.97 -3.44
CA SER A 37 44.98 -6.46 -2.12
C SER A 37 43.65 -7.19 -2.21
N SER A 38 43.73 -8.51 -2.23
CA SER A 38 42.64 -9.43 -2.12
C SER A 38 42.02 -9.31 -0.74
N SER A 39 40.94 -8.55 -0.62
CA SER A 39 39.96 -8.74 0.46
C SER A 39 38.90 -9.69 -0.05
N THR A 40 39.00 -10.94 0.34
CA THR A 40 37.98 -11.94 0.17
C THR A 40 36.79 -11.55 1.05
N ALA A 41 35.89 -10.72 0.50
CA ALA A 41 34.56 -10.56 1.07
C ALA A 41 33.80 -11.86 0.77
N PRO A 42 33.08 -12.41 1.74
CA PRO A 42 32.24 -13.59 1.50
C PRO A 42 31.14 -13.23 0.50
N THR A 43 31.34 -13.66 -0.74
CA THR A 43 30.31 -13.65 -1.78
C THR A 43 29.39 -14.82 -1.48
N GLU A 44 28.52 -14.68 -0.50
CA GLU A 44 27.47 -15.66 -0.27
C GLU A 44 26.10 -15.07 -0.60
N THR A 45 25.62 -15.51 -1.72
CA THR A 45 24.25 -16.03 -1.92
C THR A 45 23.11 -15.01 -1.96
N THR A 46 23.29 -13.99 -2.78
CA THR A 46 22.12 -13.30 -3.39
C THR A 46 21.71 -13.91 -4.74
N LYS A 47 22.22 -15.10 -5.07
CA LYS A 47 22.06 -15.70 -6.41
C LYS A 47 20.66 -16.18 -6.76
N ASN A 48 19.69 -16.19 -5.84
CA ASN A 48 18.35 -16.71 -6.08
C ASN A 48 17.22 -15.70 -5.85
N MET A 49 17.52 -14.47 -5.49
CA MET A 49 16.49 -13.43 -5.47
C MET A 49 16.55 -12.64 -6.78
N PRO A 50 15.44 -12.52 -7.50
CA PRO A 50 15.35 -11.54 -8.59
C PRO A 50 15.75 -10.16 -8.04
N ASN A 51 16.11 -9.24 -8.92
CA ASN A 51 16.51 -7.88 -8.56
C ASN A 51 15.29 -7.14 -7.94
N VAL A 52 14.96 -7.45 -6.70
CA VAL A 52 13.75 -7.01 -6.01
C VAL A 52 14.03 -5.67 -5.33
N ARG A 53 13.15 -4.73 -5.54
CA ARG A 53 13.20 -3.44 -4.86
C ARG A 53 12.67 -3.61 -3.44
N PHE A 54 13.47 -3.23 -2.45
CA PHE A 54 13.03 -3.19 -1.05
C PHE A 54 12.58 -1.80 -0.66
N ALA A 55 11.47 -1.71 0.08
CA ALA A 55 11.01 -0.49 0.71
C ALA A 55 11.29 -0.56 2.22
N THR A 56 11.91 0.49 2.74
CA THR A 56 12.17 0.65 4.18
C THR A 56 11.13 1.61 4.75
N PRO A 57 10.45 1.28 5.86
CA PRO A 57 9.51 2.18 6.50
C PRO A 57 10.17 3.50 6.91
N THR A 58 9.63 4.60 6.42
CA THR A 58 10.04 5.95 6.77
C THR A 58 9.17 6.51 7.89
N TYR A 59 9.54 7.68 8.43
CA TYR A 59 8.70 8.42 9.36
C TYR A 59 7.30 8.69 8.78
N ALA A 60 7.23 9.11 7.52
CA ALA A 60 5.96 9.34 6.83
C ALA A 60 5.13 8.05 6.72
N ASP A 61 5.75 6.91 6.44
CA ASP A 61 5.04 5.63 6.36
C ASP A 61 4.39 5.25 7.69
N VAL A 62 5.05 5.52 8.81
CA VAL A 62 4.53 5.20 10.16
C VAL A 62 3.41 6.16 10.56
N TYR A 63 3.58 7.49 10.33
CA TYR A 63 2.61 8.49 10.78
C TYR A 63 1.49 8.80 9.78
N CYS A 64 1.59 8.29 8.56
CA CYS A 64 0.55 8.34 7.54
C CYS A 64 -0.05 6.94 7.22
N ALA A 65 0.16 5.98 8.09
CA ALA A 65 -0.25 4.60 7.86
C ALA A 65 -1.76 4.45 7.76
N GLY A 66 -2.50 5.20 8.59
CA GLY A 66 -3.89 4.93 8.87
C GLY A 66 -4.06 3.65 9.70
N PHE A 67 -5.28 3.35 10.08
CA PHE A 67 -5.60 2.16 10.89
C PHE A 67 -7.09 1.82 10.79
N ILE A 68 -7.43 0.60 11.22
CA ILE A 68 -8.82 0.21 11.46
C ILE A 68 -9.02 0.08 12.97
N SER A 69 -10.10 0.65 13.50
CA SER A 69 -10.42 0.57 14.93
C SER A 69 -11.86 0.14 15.15
N LYS A 70 -12.04 -0.82 16.05
CA LYS A 70 -13.38 -1.23 16.47
C LYS A 70 -14.05 -0.19 17.39
N GLN A 71 -13.24 0.56 18.13
CA GLN A 71 -13.72 1.69 18.90
C GLN A 71 -13.72 2.93 18.02
N LEU A 72 -14.90 3.52 17.83
CA LEU A 72 -15.04 4.77 17.10
C LEU A 72 -14.28 5.90 17.82
N LEU A 73 -13.60 6.71 17.04
CA LEU A 73 -12.93 7.90 17.57
C LEU A 73 -13.96 8.98 17.94
N PRO A 74 -13.75 9.71 19.06
CA PRO A 74 -14.60 10.83 19.39
C PRO A 74 -14.45 11.94 18.35
N ASN A 75 -15.53 12.39 17.75
CA ASN A 75 -15.57 13.39 16.70
C ASN A 75 -15.95 14.81 17.21
N ALA A 76 -15.99 15.02 18.51
CA ALA A 76 -16.29 16.32 19.10
C ALA A 76 -15.21 17.38 18.81
N ASN A 77 -13.99 16.97 18.58
CA ASN A 77 -12.84 17.80 18.25
C ASN A 77 -12.50 17.61 16.75
N TYR A 78 -12.62 18.70 15.99
CA TYR A 78 -12.44 18.61 14.53
C TYR A 78 -11.94 19.94 13.94
N ILE A 79 -11.54 19.90 12.69
CA ILE A 79 -11.13 21.09 11.92
C ILE A 79 -12.35 21.84 11.45
N ALA A 80 -12.50 23.10 11.89
CA ALA A 80 -13.58 23.98 11.48
C ALA A 80 -13.31 24.69 10.15
N GLY A 81 -12.04 24.91 9.83
CA GLY A 81 -11.60 25.64 8.64
C GLY A 81 -10.20 26.19 8.82
N GLY A 82 -9.79 27.11 7.97
CA GLY A 82 -8.51 27.82 8.06
C GLY A 82 -8.69 29.33 7.93
N VAL A 83 -7.58 30.07 8.01
CA VAL A 83 -7.57 31.54 7.92
C VAL A 83 -8.17 32.02 6.59
N GLU A 84 -7.99 31.27 5.53
CA GLU A 84 -8.46 31.61 4.18
C GLU A 84 -9.83 31.01 3.82
N THR A 85 -10.52 30.38 4.79
CA THR A 85 -11.88 29.89 4.58
C THR A 85 -12.85 31.08 4.42
N PRO A 86 -13.81 31.05 3.45
CA PRO A 86 -14.21 29.91 2.62
C PRO A 86 -13.43 29.73 1.31
N SER A 87 -12.47 30.58 0.99
CA SER A 87 -11.76 30.54 -0.30
C SER A 87 -10.91 29.26 -0.44
N THR A 88 -10.35 28.75 0.66
CA THR A 88 -9.58 27.54 0.73
C THR A 88 -10.24 26.54 1.67
N THR A 89 -10.43 25.32 1.20
CA THR A 89 -11.02 24.19 1.96
C THR A 89 -10.07 22.99 2.05
N LYS A 90 -8.86 23.09 1.49
CA LYS A 90 -7.81 22.08 1.54
C LYS A 90 -6.57 22.71 2.14
N PHE A 91 -6.09 22.14 3.22
CA PHE A 91 -4.97 22.66 3.99
C PHE A 91 -3.77 21.70 3.96
N ALA A 92 -2.58 22.24 3.98
CA ALA A 92 -1.31 21.53 3.90
C ALA A 92 -0.29 22.05 4.92
N ASN A 93 0.95 21.57 4.86
CA ASN A 93 2.03 21.99 5.74
C ASN A 93 2.19 23.49 5.81
N GLY A 94 2.28 24.03 7.04
CA GLY A 94 2.48 25.44 7.32
C GLY A 94 1.20 26.25 7.46
N ASP A 95 0.06 25.76 6.97
CA ASP A 95 -1.21 26.47 7.03
C ASP A 95 -1.70 26.62 8.46
N ILE A 96 -2.39 27.74 8.71
CA ILE A 96 -3.05 28.04 9.97
C ILE A 96 -4.52 27.65 9.86
N ILE A 97 -4.96 26.83 10.78
CA ILE A 97 -6.32 26.28 10.84
C ILE A 97 -6.99 26.56 12.18
N TYR A 98 -8.31 26.45 12.19
CA TYR A 98 -9.17 26.57 13.36
C TYR A 98 -9.69 25.20 13.78
N LEU A 99 -9.51 24.86 15.06
CA LEU A 99 -10.01 23.63 15.67
C LEU A 99 -11.27 23.97 16.49
N ALA A 100 -12.38 23.32 16.16
CA ALA A 100 -13.60 23.33 16.98
C ALA A 100 -13.56 22.18 17.99
N GLY A 101 -14.25 22.37 19.12
CA GLY A 101 -14.29 21.41 20.22
C GLY A 101 -13.74 21.99 21.52
N SER A 102 -13.20 21.15 22.38
CA SER A 102 -12.75 21.58 23.71
C SER A 102 -11.52 20.75 24.16
N GLY A 103 -10.88 21.26 25.23
CA GLY A 103 -9.75 20.57 25.86
C GLY A 103 -8.40 20.78 25.15
N TYR A 104 -8.33 21.66 24.18
CA TYR A 104 -7.07 22.01 23.53
C TYR A 104 -6.15 22.79 24.47
N GLN A 105 -4.85 22.52 24.38
CA GLN A 105 -3.82 23.21 25.15
C GLN A 105 -2.81 23.84 24.20
N THR A 106 -2.43 25.08 24.46
CA THR A 106 -1.39 25.79 23.70
C THR A 106 -0.09 25.00 23.76
N GLY A 107 0.54 24.79 22.62
CA GLY A 107 1.76 24.00 22.46
C GLY A 107 1.55 22.51 22.32
N ALA A 108 0.36 21.97 22.60
CA ALA A 108 0.04 20.56 22.42
C ALA A 108 -0.10 20.19 20.94
N GLN A 109 0.23 18.96 20.62
CA GLN A 109 0.10 18.40 19.28
C GLN A 109 -1.12 17.47 19.18
N TYR A 110 -1.74 17.47 18.01
CA TYR A 110 -2.87 16.60 17.68
C TYR A 110 -2.64 15.93 16.34
N THR A 111 -2.99 14.65 16.26
CA THR A 111 -3.07 13.92 14.98
C THR A 111 -4.42 14.23 14.35
N ILE A 112 -4.41 14.55 13.06
CA ILE A 112 -5.61 14.74 12.27
C ILE A 112 -5.95 13.44 11.57
N VAL A 113 -7.20 13.01 11.72
CA VAL A 113 -7.68 11.71 11.27
C VAL A 113 -8.99 11.89 10.51
N ARG A 114 -9.13 11.21 9.38
CA ARG A 114 -10.37 11.18 8.59
C ARG A 114 -11.00 9.82 8.70
N GLU A 115 -12.27 9.79 9.03
CA GLU A 115 -13.10 8.59 8.94
C GLU A 115 -13.36 8.26 7.47
N LEU A 116 -13.07 7.03 7.08
CA LEU A 116 -13.24 6.57 5.72
C LEU A 116 -14.60 5.88 5.59
N HIS A 117 -15.48 6.45 4.77
CA HIS A 117 -16.78 5.91 4.43
C HIS A 117 -16.75 5.30 3.02
N ASP A 118 -17.63 4.35 2.77
CA ASP A 118 -17.85 3.73 1.44
C ASP A 118 -16.56 3.20 0.79
N VAL A 119 -15.74 2.60 1.62
CA VAL A 119 -14.38 2.21 1.29
C VAL A 119 -14.32 1.21 0.14
N ASN A 120 -15.37 0.42 -0.06
CA ASN A 120 -15.60 -0.38 -1.26
C ASN A 120 -17.10 -0.57 -1.41
N GLU A 121 -17.70 0.07 -2.38
CA GLU A 121 -19.11 -0.13 -2.72
C GLU A 121 -19.38 -1.60 -3.10
N TYR A 122 -18.38 -2.25 -3.72
CA TYR A 122 -18.44 -3.67 -4.08
C TYR A 122 -17.34 -4.46 -3.35
N GLU A 123 -17.65 -5.68 -2.94
CA GLU A 123 -16.64 -6.59 -2.40
C GLU A 123 -15.62 -6.95 -3.50
N VAL A 124 -14.34 -6.77 -3.20
CA VAL A 124 -13.24 -7.19 -4.05
C VAL A 124 -13.09 -8.73 -3.99
N TYR A 125 -13.35 -9.29 -2.83
CA TYR A 125 -13.39 -10.75 -2.63
C TYR A 125 -14.58 -11.14 -1.73
N PRO A 126 -15.10 -12.37 -1.85
CA PRO A 126 -16.26 -12.81 -1.07
C PRO A 126 -16.03 -12.73 0.44
N GLY A 127 -16.90 -12.01 1.14
CA GLY A 127 -16.87 -11.87 2.60
C GLY A 127 -16.00 -10.73 3.13
N GLN A 128 -15.45 -9.87 2.26
CA GLN A 128 -14.65 -8.71 2.65
C GLN A 128 -15.40 -7.79 3.62
N HIS A 129 -16.64 -7.42 3.31
CA HIS A 129 -17.44 -6.53 4.17
C HIS A 129 -17.66 -7.11 5.56
N LYS A 130 -17.85 -8.43 5.66
CA LYS A 130 -17.99 -9.11 6.95
C LYS A 130 -16.71 -9.03 7.78
N LEU A 131 -15.57 -9.23 7.17
CA LEU A 131 -14.27 -9.15 7.84
C LEU A 131 -13.94 -7.71 8.23
N LEU A 132 -14.23 -6.74 7.35
CA LEU A 132 -14.05 -5.33 7.62
C LEU A 132 -14.93 -4.86 8.80
N ALA A 133 -16.21 -5.20 8.79
CA ALA A 133 -17.12 -4.90 9.89
C ALA A 133 -16.68 -5.53 11.23
N ALA A 134 -16.07 -6.72 11.20
CA ALA A 134 -15.51 -7.36 12.38
C ALA A 134 -14.22 -6.66 12.88
N ALA A 135 -13.41 -6.12 11.98
CA ALA A 135 -12.19 -5.38 12.30
C ALA A 135 -12.50 -3.98 12.86
N GLY A 136 -13.48 -3.27 12.28
CA GLY A 136 -13.93 -1.96 12.72
C GLY A 136 -13.98 -0.90 11.61
N GLN A 137 -14.00 0.37 12.02
CA GLN A 137 -14.02 1.53 11.14
C GLN A 137 -12.60 1.87 10.67
N PRO A 138 -12.36 2.01 9.35
CA PRO A 138 -11.08 2.48 8.84
C PRO A 138 -10.94 4.00 8.96
N TYR A 139 -9.74 4.43 9.29
CA TYR A 139 -9.33 5.81 9.45
C TYR A 139 -8.05 6.10 8.66
N ALA A 140 -8.01 7.22 7.95
CA ALA A 140 -6.81 7.76 7.37
C ALA A 140 -6.16 8.78 8.32
N GLU A 141 -4.86 8.69 8.52
CA GLU A 141 -4.09 9.73 9.21
C GLU A 141 -3.71 10.81 8.20
N MET A 142 -4.24 12.02 8.41
CA MET A 142 -4.10 13.13 7.48
C MET A 142 -2.90 14.02 7.81
N GLY A 143 -2.45 14.01 9.07
CA GLY A 143 -1.29 14.80 9.48
C GLY A 143 -1.25 15.11 10.96
N ARG A 144 -0.39 16.08 11.29
CA ARG A 144 -0.19 16.56 12.67
C ARG A 144 -0.24 18.07 12.72
N VAL A 145 -0.89 18.59 13.74
CA VAL A 145 -1.02 20.02 14.00
C VAL A 145 -0.52 20.36 15.40
N LYS A 146 -0.03 21.58 15.58
CA LYS A 146 0.35 22.14 16.88
C LYS A 146 -0.54 23.33 17.21
N VAL A 147 -1.12 23.33 18.39
CA VAL A 147 -1.97 24.38 18.87
C VAL A 147 -1.12 25.60 19.22
N LEU A 148 -1.45 26.76 18.63
CA LEU A 148 -0.77 28.02 18.85
C LEU A 148 -1.48 28.90 19.89
N ASP A 149 -2.83 28.90 19.87
CA ASP A 149 -3.64 29.79 20.72
C ASP A 149 -5.00 29.13 21.05
N THR A 150 -5.44 29.34 22.29
CA THR A 150 -6.72 28.81 22.80
C THR A 150 -7.58 29.88 23.48
N ARG A 151 -7.27 31.18 23.27
CA ARG A 151 -7.98 32.32 23.91
C ARG A 151 -9.37 32.55 23.32
N SER A 152 -9.67 32.08 22.15
CA SER A 152 -10.98 32.18 21.50
C SER A 152 -11.79 30.93 21.65
N LYS A 153 -13.04 30.97 21.13
CA LYS A 153 -13.97 29.85 21.13
C LYS A 153 -13.44 28.64 20.35
N THR A 154 -12.62 28.90 19.33
CA THR A 154 -11.90 27.90 18.54
C THR A 154 -10.43 28.00 18.84
N ALA A 155 -9.73 26.89 18.90
CA ALA A 155 -8.28 26.91 19.01
C ALA A 155 -7.67 27.21 17.62
N VAL A 156 -6.56 27.93 17.63
CA VAL A 156 -5.74 28.21 16.44
C VAL A 156 -4.60 27.20 16.44
N ALA A 157 -4.38 26.51 15.32
CA ALA A 157 -3.30 25.54 15.17
C ALA A 157 -2.58 25.72 13.84
N GLN A 158 -1.33 25.28 13.80
CA GLN A 158 -0.54 25.21 12.58
C GLN A 158 -0.32 23.75 12.20
N ILE A 159 -0.41 23.45 10.91
CA ILE A 159 -0.09 22.14 10.37
C ILE A 159 1.44 22.01 10.31
N GLU A 160 1.99 21.11 11.14
CA GLU A 160 3.42 20.81 11.16
C GLU A 160 3.81 19.75 10.13
N PHE A 161 2.88 18.82 9.83
CA PHE A 161 3.10 17.71 8.94
C PHE A 161 1.77 17.26 8.34
N SER A 162 1.70 17.08 7.03
CA SER A 162 0.52 16.53 6.34
C SER A 162 0.89 15.34 5.47
N CYS A 163 0.05 14.32 5.53
CA CYS A 163 0.13 13.12 4.70
C CYS A 163 -0.62 13.29 3.38
N ASP A 164 -1.69 14.08 3.44
CA ASP A 164 -2.58 14.45 2.35
C ASP A 164 -3.29 15.75 2.72
N SER A 165 -4.13 16.26 1.83
CA SER A 165 -4.92 17.47 2.07
C SER A 165 -5.84 17.29 3.28
N ILE A 166 -5.65 18.15 4.27
CA ILE A 166 -6.50 18.21 5.47
C ILE A 166 -7.74 19.02 5.12
N LEU A 167 -8.92 18.56 5.57
CA LEU A 167 -10.22 19.17 5.24
C LEU A 167 -10.98 19.58 6.49
N PRO A 168 -11.90 20.57 6.38
CA PRO A 168 -12.90 20.80 7.42
C PRO A 168 -13.69 19.52 7.70
N GLY A 169 -13.90 19.23 8.99
CA GLY A 169 -14.54 18.01 9.45
C GLY A 169 -13.60 16.87 9.81
N ASP A 170 -12.33 16.93 9.42
CA ASP A 170 -11.33 15.97 9.88
C ASP A 170 -11.19 16.04 11.41
N ILE A 171 -11.11 14.87 12.05
CA ILE A 171 -11.12 14.72 13.52
C ILE A 171 -9.71 15.03 14.08
N ALA A 172 -9.67 15.76 15.19
CA ALA A 172 -8.44 16.04 15.92
C ALA A 172 -8.37 15.16 17.18
N VAL A 173 -7.38 14.26 17.26
CA VAL A 173 -7.12 13.43 18.44
C VAL A 173 -5.76 13.79 19.04
N PRO A 174 -5.55 13.64 20.36
CA PRO A 174 -4.25 13.89 20.97
C PRO A 174 -3.15 13.08 20.25
N PHE A 175 -2.04 13.76 19.96
CA PHE A 175 -0.89 13.09 19.33
C PHE A 175 -0.24 12.11 20.30
N ALA A 176 0.07 10.93 19.80
CA ALA A 176 0.86 9.93 20.48
C ALA A 176 2.05 9.52 19.62
N GLU A 177 3.23 9.45 20.21
CA GLU A 177 4.39 8.94 19.50
C GLU A 177 4.21 7.45 19.19
N LYS A 178 4.58 7.10 17.96
CA LYS A 178 4.56 5.71 17.49
C LYS A 178 5.94 5.08 17.62
N PRO A 179 6.02 3.79 17.96
CA PRO A 179 7.29 3.09 18.02
C PRO A 179 7.96 3.07 16.65
N SER A 180 9.28 3.20 16.65
CA SER A 180 10.08 3.02 15.43
C SER A 180 10.01 1.58 14.96
N VAL A 181 9.98 1.39 13.65
CA VAL A 181 10.00 0.07 13.03
C VAL A 181 11.43 -0.26 12.64
N ASN A 182 12.01 -1.27 13.27
CA ASN A 182 13.31 -1.78 12.87
C ASN A 182 13.15 -2.56 11.57
N PHE A 183 13.69 -2.02 10.50
CA PHE A 183 13.71 -2.71 9.22
C PHE A 183 14.92 -3.66 9.17
N ARG A 184 14.65 -4.89 8.77
CA ARG A 184 15.69 -5.85 8.38
C ARG A 184 15.42 -6.31 6.95
N PRO A 185 16.38 -6.22 6.03
CA PRO A 185 16.20 -6.82 4.72
C PRO A 185 16.10 -8.35 4.86
N PRO A 186 15.21 -9.01 4.11
CA PRO A 186 15.11 -10.46 4.13
C PRO A 186 16.40 -11.07 3.59
N THR A 187 16.95 -12.04 4.32
CA THR A 187 18.16 -12.76 3.91
C THR A 187 17.87 -13.95 3.00
N LYS A 188 16.71 -14.55 3.18
CA LYS A 188 16.21 -15.67 2.36
C LYS A 188 14.69 -15.56 2.30
N PHE A 189 14.15 -15.76 1.11
CA PHE A 189 12.71 -15.82 0.90
C PHE A 189 12.38 -17.07 0.08
N ASP A 190 11.67 -18.01 0.70
CA ASP A 190 11.21 -19.21 0.02
C ASP A 190 9.82 -18.97 -0.55
N ARG A 191 9.73 -18.91 -1.87
CA ARG A 191 8.51 -18.66 -2.62
C ARG A 191 7.46 -19.75 -2.42
N PHE A 192 7.89 -20.98 -2.16
CA PHE A 192 7.01 -22.14 -2.01
C PHE A 192 6.98 -22.68 -0.58
N ALA A 193 7.39 -21.86 0.39
CA ALA A 193 7.37 -22.26 1.78
C ALA A 193 5.98 -22.75 2.21
N PRO A 194 5.92 -23.85 2.96
CA PRO A 194 4.68 -24.33 3.52
C PRO A 194 4.08 -23.30 4.50
N PRO A 195 2.79 -23.43 4.85
CA PRO A 195 2.19 -22.64 5.91
C PRO A 195 3.04 -22.66 7.17
N SER A 196 3.26 -21.47 7.76
CA SER A 196 4.08 -21.36 8.98
C SER A 196 3.45 -22.06 10.20
N GLY A 197 2.15 -22.37 10.13
CA GLY A 197 1.36 -22.90 11.25
C GLY A 197 1.15 -21.89 12.38
N ARG A 198 1.61 -20.66 12.19
CA ARG A 198 1.47 -19.55 13.13
C ARG A 198 0.24 -18.72 12.80
N LEU A 199 0.13 -17.58 13.47
CA LEU A 199 -0.92 -16.61 13.26
C LEU A 199 -1.04 -16.25 11.77
N SER A 200 -2.24 -16.36 11.25
CA SER A 200 -2.61 -15.95 9.89
C SER A 200 -3.81 -15.03 9.90
N GLY A 201 -3.89 -14.19 8.88
CA GLY A 201 -4.97 -13.27 8.64
C GLY A 201 -5.11 -12.99 7.16
N ARG A 202 -5.90 -11.98 6.84
CA ARG A 202 -6.20 -11.55 5.47
C ARG A 202 -5.96 -10.06 5.30
N ILE A 203 -5.53 -9.65 4.12
CA ILE A 203 -5.51 -8.23 3.71
C ILE A 203 -6.96 -7.80 3.47
N LEU A 204 -7.41 -6.81 4.24
CA LEU A 204 -8.76 -6.28 4.15
C LEU A 204 -8.89 -5.18 3.09
N LEU A 205 -7.95 -4.24 3.13
CA LEU A 205 -7.91 -3.03 2.33
C LEU A 205 -6.47 -2.58 2.13
N ALA A 206 -6.25 -1.77 1.10
CA ALA A 206 -5.08 -0.92 0.99
C ALA A 206 -5.39 0.52 1.44
N LYS A 207 -4.38 1.24 1.91
CA LYS A 207 -4.52 2.65 2.33
C LYS A 207 -5.06 3.53 1.20
N ASP A 208 -4.59 3.31 -0.02
CA ASP A 208 -4.93 4.13 -1.19
C ASP A 208 -6.06 3.51 -2.04
N PHE A 209 -6.74 2.49 -1.49
CA PHE A 209 -7.85 1.74 -2.10
C PHE A 209 -7.50 0.97 -3.38
N ASP A 210 -6.22 0.83 -3.70
CA ASP A 210 -5.78 -0.02 -4.78
C ASP A 210 -6.08 -1.49 -4.47
N THR A 211 -6.44 -2.24 -5.49
CA THR A 211 -6.73 -3.68 -5.37
C THR A 211 -5.52 -4.55 -5.65
N ILE A 212 -4.56 -4.02 -6.42
CA ILE A 212 -3.30 -4.65 -6.82
C ILE A 212 -2.15 -3.84 -6.23
N LEU A 213 -1.31 -4.49 -5.46
CA LEU A 213 -0.37 -3.84 -4.55
C LEU A 213 1.06 -4.30 -4.80
N GLY A 214 1.96 -3.34 -4.79
CA GLY A 214 3.39 -3.55 -4.92
C GLY A 214 4.19 -3.15 -3.69
N THR A 215 5.51 -3.21 -3.83
CA THR A 215 6.46 -2.78 -2.80
C THR A 215 6.22 -1.33 -2.37
N GLY A 216 6.13 -1.09 -1.07
CA GLY A 216 5.86 0.22 -0.45
C GLY A 216 4.39 0.49 -0.16
N ALA A 217 3.46 -0.31 -0.70
CA ALA A 217 2.02 -0.17 -0.41
C ALA A 217 1.72 -0.48 1.06
N LYS A 218 0.74 0.23 1.64
CA LYS A 218 0.26 0.01 3.00
C LYS A 218 -1.05 -0.77 2.94
N VAL A 219 -1.15 -1.79 3.78
CA VAL A 219 -2.27 -2.73 3.83
C VAL A 219 -2.83 -2.83 5.24
N TYR A 220 -4.15 -2.97 5.34
CA TYR A 220 -4.84 -3.24 6.59
C TYR A 220 -5.22 -4.72 6.66
N MET A 221 -4.91 -5.35 7.79
CA MET A 221 -5.08 -6.78 8.00
C MET A 221 -6.02 -7.04 9.19
N ASN A 222 -6.78 -8.14 9.14
CA ASN A 222 -7.75 -8.52 10.19
C ASN A 222 -7.12 -9.22 11.41
N ILE A 223 -5.84 -9.01 11.64
CA ILE A 223 -5.10 -9.52 12.80
C ILE A 223 -4.48 -8.35 13.58
N GLY A 224 -4.59 -8.36 14.89
CA GLY A 224 -4.15 -7.28 15.76
C GLY A 224 -3.47 -7.75 17.05
N SER A 225 -3.36 -6.84 18.02
CA SER A 225 -2.68 -7.18 19.28
C SER A 225 -3.40 -8.25 20.11
N ASN A 226 -4.73 -8.41 19.94
CA ASN A 226 -5.48 -9.50 20.59
C ASN A 226 -5.01 -10.89 20.13
N GLN A 227 -4.48 -10.99 18.93
CA GLN A 227 -3.88 -12.22 18.39
C GLN A 227 -2.35 -12.27 18.56
N GLY A 228 -1.76 -11.28 19.24
CA GLY A 228 -0.32 -11.25 19.52
C GLY A 228 0.54 -10.56 18.46
N VAL A 229 -0.08 -9.86 17.49
CA VAL A 229 0.67 -9.05 16.51
C VAL A 229 1.32 -7.85 17.22
N LYS A 230 2.55 -7.54 16.84
CA LYS A 230 3.32 -6.40 17.36
C LYS A 230 3.91 -5.60 16.19
N VAL A 231 4.13 -4.30 16.43
CA VAL A 231 4.90 -3.46 15.51
C VAL A 231 6.28 -4.07 15.30
N GLY A 232 6.74 -4.13 14.06
CA GLY A 232 8.00 -4.77 13.67
C GLY A 232 7.90 -6.27 13.39
N ASN A 233 6.73 -6.90 13.55
CA ASN A 233 6.53 -8.26 13.06
C ASN A 233 6.58 -8.30 11.54
N TYR A 234 7.15 -9.37 11.00
CA TYR A 234 7.19 -9.66 9.58
C TYR A 234 6.17 -10.74 9.24
N LEU A 235 5.38 -10.46 8.23
CA LEU A 235 4.33 -11.33 7.73
C LEU A 235 4.63 -11.69 6.29
N ARG A 236 4.44 -12.94 5.92
CA ARG A 236 4.51 -13.40 4.54
C ARG A 236 3.13 -13.27 3.91
N ALA A 237 3.05 -12.55 2.79
CA ALA A 237 1.86 -12.56 1.95
C ALA A 237 1.89 -13.82 1.06
N ALA A 238 0.79 -14.55 0.98
CA ALA A 238 0.71 -15.80 0.23
C ALA A 238 -0.67 -15.97 -0.42
N ARG A 239 -0.68 -16.62 -1.59
CA ARG A 239 -1.89 -16.93 -2.34
C ARG A 239 -1.88 -18.39 -2.81
N PRO A 240 -2.90 -19.17 -2.50
CA PRO A 240 -3.09 -20.49 -3.10
C PRO A 240 -3.64 -20.34 -4.53
N TYR A 241 -3.27 -21.23 -5.44
CA TYR A 241 -3.80 -21.22 -6.82
C TYR A 241 -5.32 -21.36 -6.89
N THR A 242 -5.94 -21.96 -5.88
CA THR A 242 -7.40 -22.08 -5.80
C THR A 242 -8.10 -20.73 -5.64
N ASP A 243 -7.44 -19.76 -5.04
CA ASP A 243 -7.98 -18.41 -4.87
C ASP A 243 -7.83 -17.59 -6.16
N ASP A 244 -6.76 -17.79 -6.91
CA ASP A 244 -6.57 -17.20 -8.25
C ASP A 244 -7.73 -17.53 -9.19
N LEU A 245 -8.32 -18.71 -9.06
CA LEU A 245 -9.46 -19.13 -9.87
C LEU A 245 -10.79 -18.47 -9.46
N LYS A 246 -10.85 -17.88 -8.27
CA LYS A 246 -12.01 -17.14 -7.79
C LYS A 246 -11.95 -15.67 -8.17
N ASP A 247 -10.76 -15.14 -8.34
CA ASP A 247 -10.54 -13.78 -8.83
C ASP A 247 -10.77 -13.76 -10.36
N PRO A 248 -11.69 -12.92 -10.89
CA PRO A 248 -11.94 -12.84 -12.32
C PRO A 248 -10.69 -12.46 -13.13
N VAL A 249 -9.81 -11.62 -12.60
CA VAL A 249 -8.59 -11.16 -13.28
C VAL A 249 -7.56 -12.28 -13.30
N ASP A 250 -7.26 -12.87 -12.16
CA ASP A 250 -6.29 -13.97 -12.06
C ASP A 250 -6.79 -15.21 -12.79
N SER A 251 -8.09 -15.51 -12.73
CA SER A 251 -8.67 -16.64 -13.47
C SER A 251 -8.60 -16.44 -14.99
N LEU A 252 -8.70 -15.20 -15.48
CA LEU A 252 -8.51 -14.90 -16.89
C LEU A 252 -7.06 -15.09 -17.30
N SER A 253 -6.11 -14.60 -16.51
CA SER A 253 -4.68 -14.79 -16.75
C SER A 253 -4.30 -16.26 -16.77
N PHE A 254 -4.81 -17.04 -15.83
CA PHE A 254 -4.57 -18.49 -15.80
C PHE A 254 -5.17 -19.19 -17.02
N LYS A 255 -6.40 -18.87 -17.41
CA LYS A 255 -7.04 -19.41 -18.61
C LYS A 255 -6.34 -18.99 -19.90
N ALA A 256 -5.87 -17.75 -19.98
CA ALA A 256 -5.10 -17.26 -21.12
C ALA A 256 -3.78 -18.01 -21.26
N SER A 257 -3.06 -18.22 -20.17
CA SER A 257 -1.79 -18.98 -20.18
C SER A 257 -1.97 -20.45 -20.55
N ILE A 258 -3.09 -21.08 -20.24
CA ILE A 258 -3.42 -22.43 -20.68
C ILE A 258 -3.84 -22.46 -22.16
N GLY A 259 -4.40 -21.36 -22.67
CA GLY A 259 -4.91 -21.25 -24.03
C GLY A 259 -3.88 -20.83 -25.08
N GLU A 260 -2.68 -20.40 -24.66
CA GLU A 260 -1.62 -20.01 -25.60
C GLU A 260 -1.03 -21.21 -26.35
N ASP A 261 -0.87 -21.08 -27.66
CA ASP A 261 -0.35 -22.14 -28.55
C ASP A 261 1.08 -22.59 -28.21
N THR A 262 1.84 -21.80 -27.49
CA THR A 262 3.18 -22.10 -27.01
C THR A 262 3.17 -23.02 -25.80
N GLN A 263 2.05 -23.17 -25.15
CA GLN A 263 1.85 -24.06 -24.03
C GLN A 263 1.16 -25.33 -24.49
N LYS A 264 1.24 -26.39 -23.71
CA LYS A 264 0.70 -27.69 -24.03
C LYS A 264 -0.65 -27.60 -24.75
N LYS A 265 -0.76 -28.33 -25.85
CA LYS A 265 -1.99 -28.57 -26.58
C LYS A 265 -3.17 -28.61 -25.63
N LEU A 266 -4.13 -27.70 -25.84
CA LEU A 266 -5.41 -27.78 -25.16
C LEU A 266 -5.92 -29.20 -25.19
N PRO A 267 -6.46 -29.77 -24.11
CA PRO A 267 -7.02 -31.09 -24.11
C PRO A 267 -8.02 -31.18 -25.27
N SER A 268 -7.68 -31.99 -26.29
CA SER A 268 -8.57 -32.20 -27.41
C SER A 268 -9.80 -32.92 -26.89
N TYR A 269 -10.96 -32.37 -27.14
CA TYR A 269 -12.20 -33.14 -26.96
C TYR A 269 -12.19 -34.26 -27.97
N GLY A 270 -12.32 -35.51 -27.49
CA GLY A 270 -12.47 -36.64 -28.35
C GLY A 270 -13.74 -36.55 -29.21
N HIS A 271 -14.01 -37.59 -30.02
CA HIS A 271 -15.16 -37.66 -30.94
C HIS A 271 -16.54 -37.42 -30.29
N HIS A 272 -16.62 -37.41 -28.98
CA HIS A 272 -17.79 -36.99 -28.22
C HIS A 272 -17.57 -35.55 -27.76
N LEU A 273 -18.34 -34.64 -28.29
CA LEU A 273 -18.30 -33.18 -28.04
C LEU A 273 -18.29 -32.77 -26.56
N LEU A 274 -18.45 -33.69 -25.63
CA LEU A 274 -18.59 -33.43 -24.19
C LEU A 274 -17.64 -34.25 -23.33
N THR A 275 -16.76 -35.03 -23.89
CA THR A 275 -15.78 -35.80 -23.12
C THR A 275 -14.42 -35.11 -23.14
N LYS A 276 -14.00 -34.67 -21.98
CA LYS A 276 -12.66 -34.18 -21.72
C LYS A 276 -11.65 -35.30 -22.05
N SER A 277 -10.60 -34.99 -22.84
CA SER A 277 -9.56 -35.97 -23.12
C SER A 277 -8.86 -36.35 -21.83
N ASN A 278 -8.55 -37.65 -21.70
CA ASN A 278 -7.87 -38.24 -20.54
C ASN A 278 -6.35 -37.92 -20.54
N GLY A 279 -6.00 -36.64 -20.74
CA GLY A 279 -4.62 -36.20 -20.50
C GLY A 279 -4.35 -36.14 -18.99
N PRO A 280 -3.07 -36.19 -18.54
CA PRO A 280 -2.75 -36.00 -17.14
C PRO A 280 -3.23 -34.62 -16.70
N THR A 281 -4.20 -34.59 -15.80
CA THR A 281 -4.71 -33.39 -15.17
C THR A 281 -4.03 -33.23 -13.83
N ILE A 282 -3.38 -32.08 -13.61
CA ILE A 282 -2.97 -31.67 -12.29
C ILE A 282 -4.15 -30.90 -11.71
N GLU A 283 -4.65 -31.36 -10.57
CA GLU A 283 -5.64 -30.58 -9.84
C GLU A 283 -4.98 -29.29 -9.34
N VAL A 284 -5.67 -28.16 -9.45
CA VAL A 284 -5.13 -26.86 -8.99
C VAL A 284 -4.87 -26.88 -7.48
N SER A 285 -5.65 -27.66 -6.74
CA SER A 285 -5.46 -27.90 -5.31
C SER A 285 -4.14 -28.58 -4.96
N ASP A 286 -3.53 -29.30 -5.91
CA ASP A 286 -2.25 -30.00 -5.71
C ASP A 286 -1.04 -29.07 -5.94
N MET A 287 -1.27 -27.89 -6.45
CA MET A 287 -0.21 -26.92 -6.64
C MET A 287 0.17 -26.24 -5.31
N PRO A 288 1.48 -26.05 -5.07
CA PRO A 288 1.92 -25.36 -3.86
C PRO A 288 1.43 -23.91 -3.89
N ARG A 289 1.01 -23.41 -2.72
CA ARG A 289 0.75 -21.97 -2.59
C ARG A 289 2.00 -21.17 -2.90
N ARG A 290 1.82 -19.94 -3.34
CA ARG A 290 2.91 -19.00 -3.64
C ARG A 290 3.02 -17.96 -2.55
N ALA A 291 4.24 -17.73 -2.08
CA ALA A 291 4.57 -16.56 -1.31
C ALA A 291 4.81 -15.39 -2.28
N LEU A 292 4.06 -14.32 -2.11
CA LEU A 292 4.03 -13.17 -3.01
C LEU A 292 5.03 -12.11 -2.61
N GLY A 293 5.26 -11.94 -1.30
CA GLY A 293 6.14 -10.93 -0.74
C GLY A 293 6.10 -10.92 0.78
N GLU A 294 6.68 -9.89 1.35
CA GLU A 294 6.77 -9.70 2.79
C GLU A 294 6.17 -8.36 3.21
N VAL A 295 5.51 -8.36 4.34
CA VAL A 295 4.85 -7.20 4.93
C VAL A 295 5.41 -6.97 6.33
N VAL A 296 5.92 -5.77 6.63
CA VAL A 296 6.29 -5.38 7.99
C VAL A 296 5.14 -4.65 8.66
N VAL A 297 4.82 -5.02 9.88
CA VAL A 297 3.77 -4.37 10.68
C VAL A 297 4.28 -3.02 11.20
N ILE A 298 3.60 -1.92 10.84
CA ILE A 298 3.96 -0.56 11.22
C ILE A 298 3.00 0.07 12.23
N SER A 299 1.78 -0.45 12.34
CA SER A 299 0.80 -0.01 13.34
C SER A 299 -0.09 -1.18 13.76
N VAL A 300 -0.55 -1.19 15.01
CA VAL A 300 -1.37 -2.28 15.55
C VAL A 300 -2.51 -1.70 16.39
N THR A 301 -3.71 -2.21 16.17
CA THR A 301 -4.89 -2.02 17.01
C THR A 301 -5.31 -3.35 17.64
N PRO A 302 -6.27 -3.39 18.55
CA PRO A 302 -6.70 -4.65 19.14
C PRO A 302 -7.17 -5.71 18.14
N THR A 303 -7.85 -5.30 17.06
CA THR A 303 -8.49 -6.19 16.08
C THR A 303 -7.87 -6.19 14.70
N SER A 304 -6.97 -5.26 14.42
CA SER A 304 -6.34 -5.09 13.12
C SER A 304 -4.88 -4.68 13.24
N SER A 305 -4.16 -4.72 12.15
CA SER A 305 -2.84 -4.12 12.02
C SER A 305 -2.68 -3.47 10.65
N THR A 306 -1.81 -2.47 10.59
CA THR A 306 -1.37 -1.86 9.34
C THR A 306 0.03 -2.32 9.05
N GLY A 307 0.24 -2.85 7.86
CA GLY A 307 1.55 -3.28 7.38
C GLY A 307 2.00 -2.49 6.16
N MET A 308 3.29 -2.50 5.90
CA MET A 308 3.87 -2.02 4.65
C MET A 308 4.53 -3.18 3.93
N ILE A 309 4.24 -3.33 2.63
CA ILE A 309 4.88 -4.35 1.79
C ILE A 309 6.34 -3.95 1.61
N THR A 310 7.26 -4.71 2.21
CA THR A 310 8.71 -4.44 2.15
C THR A 310 9.29 -4.82 0.81
N PHE A 311 8.79 -5.88 0.23
CA PHE A 311 9.02 -6.27 -1.17
C PHE A 311 7.89 -7.18 -1.65
N ALA A 312 7.71 -7.20 -2.97
CA ALA A 312 6.78 -8.08 -3.66
C ALA A 312 7.50 -8.77 -4.83
N LEU A 313 7.36 -10.08 -4.93
CA LEU A 313 7.81 -10.89 -6.07
C LEU A 313 6.73 -10.98 -7.15
N GLU A 314 5.49 -10.96 -6.72
CA GLU A 314 4.28 -10.89 -7.52
C GLU A 314 3.35 -9.83 -6.93
N ASP A 315 2.38 -9.39 -7.68
CA ASP A 315 1.37 -8.46 -7.19
C ASP A 315 0.61 -9.06 -6.00
N VAL A 316 0.58 -8.32 -4.91
CA VAL A 316 -0.23 -8.65 -3.73
C VAL A 316 -1.62 -8.07 -3.93
N HIS A 317 -2.65 -8.85 -3.66
CA HIS A 317 -4.04 -8.41 -3.82
C HIS A 317 -4.74 -8.24 -2.47
N ILE A 318 -5.75 -7.40 -2.47
CA ILE A 318 -6.73 -7.38 -1.38
C ILE A 318 -7.40 -8.75 -1.33
N GLY A 319 -7.42 -9.37 -0.13
CA GLY A 319 -7.93 -10.71 0.08
C GLY A 319 -6.85 -11.79 0.18
N ASP A 320 -5.60 -11.48 -0.15
CA ASP A 320 -4.49 -12.42 0.06
C ASP A 320 -4.30 -12.73 1.54
N ASP A 321 -3.83 -13.94 1.80
CA ASP A 321 -3.49 -14.37 3.14
C ASP A 321 -2.15 -13.76 3.58
N VAL A 322 -2.08 -13.42 4.86
CA VAL A 322 -0.83 -13.03 5.53
C VAL A 322 -0.58 -13.94 6.71
N GLU A 323 0.65 -14.38 6.90
CA GLU A 323 1.03 -15.22 8.01
C GLU A 323 2.30 -14.73 8.70
N LEU A 324 2.35 -14.87 10.02
CA LEU A 324 3.54 -14.52 10.78
C LEU A 324 4.69 -15.45 10.41
N GLU A 325 5.81 -14.86 9.99
CA GLU A 325 7.01 -15.62 9.71
C GLU A 325 7.57 -16.29 10.98
N ALA A 326 8.19 -17.44 10.79
CA ALA A 326 8.99 -18.02 11.84
C ALA A 326 10.18 -17.08 12.07
N ASP A 327 10.44 -16.72 13.34
CA ASP A 327 11.64 -15.96 13.68
C ASP A 327 12.83 -16.67 13.04
N GLN A 328 13.45 -16.00 12.10
CA GLN A 328 14.74 -16.42 11.60
C GLN A 328 15.73 -16.06 12.70
N GLN A 329 16.06 -17.05 13.51
CA GLN A 329 17.15 -16.98 14.49
C GLN A 329 18.49 -16.82 13.77
#